data_66cb6e7823dc6a5af31cb2bff92db1a6
#
_entry.id   66cb6e7823dc6a5af31cb2bff92db1a6
#
_cell.length_a   1.000
_cell.length_b   1.000
_cell.length_c   1.000
_cell.angle_alpha   90.00
_cell.angle_beta   90.00
_cell.angle_gamma   90.00
#
_symmetry.space_group_name_H-M   'P 1'
#
loop_
_entity.id
_entity.type
_entity.pdbx_description
1 polymer ?
#
loop_
_entity_poly.entity_id
_entity_poly.type
_entity_poly.pdbx_seq_one_letter_code
_entity_poly.pdbx_strand_id
1 'polypeptide(L)'
;MGLIEICRLIRTGLVCALLFLGCAAGNDYPENIILFIGDGMGVAHITAGKIARGNINLERFSVMGLVTTHSADHLVTESAAAATALATGYKTNNRAISVSVNREPLKTLFEYAKEQGKSVGVVVTSSVTHATPAAFMAHADDRSQQADIAEQIAYSTMDVLIGGGWSYFVPAATPGSKRKDQKNLLAALKSRMPVILTEDKLSASLHADNRKLAALLSSGGLPKAADRDYSLTQLTRSA
;
A
#
# COMPACT_ATOMS: atom_id res chain seq x y z
N MET A 1 40.06 13.26 51.35
CA MET A 1 40.00 12.84 49.96
C MET A 1 40.98 13.75 49.20
N GLY A 2 42.07 13.21 48.72
CA GLY A 2 43.15 14.01 48.13
C GLY A 2 42.87 14.44 46.70
N LEU A 3 43.50 15.53 46.27
CA LEU A 3 43.32 16.11 44.91
C LEU A 3 43.50 15.09 43.79
N ILE A 4 44.30 14.05 44.00
CA ILE A 4 44.60 12.96 43.06
C ILE A 4 43.38 12.02 42.87
N GLU A 5 42.59 11.76 43.93
CA GLU A 5 41.36 10.93 43.83
C GLU A 5 40.21 11.67 43.11
N ILE A 6 40.11 12.97 43.31
CA ILE A 6 39.12 13.84 42.62
C ILE A 6 39.45 13.87 41.12
N CYS A 7 40.69 14.02 40.70
CA CYS A 7 41.13 13.98 39.31
C CYS A 7 40.90 12.60 38.65
N ARG A 8 41.02 11.50 39.38
CA ARG A 8 40.74 10.15 38.89
C ARG A 8 39.23 9.96 38.65
N LEU A 9 38.38 10.40 39.60
CA LEU A 9 36.91 10.31 39.45
C LEU A 9 36.39 11.16 38.29
N ILE A 10 36.93 12.37 38.09
CA ILE A 10 36.57 13.24 36.96
C ILE A 10 37.03 12.61 35.64
N ARG A 11 38.21 12.03 35.55
CA ARG A 11 38.71 11.35 34.35
C ARG A 11 37.89 10.11 34.01
N THR A 12 37.51 9.31 35.01
CA THR A 12 36.69 8.10 34.79
C THR A 12 35.28 8.47 34.40
N GLY A 13 34.67 9.50 35.01
CA GLY A 13 33.37 10.03 34.64
C GLY A 13 33.33 10.62 33.23
N LEU A 14 34.39 11.34 32.82
CA LEU A 14 34.46 11.92 31.46
C LEU A 14 34.64 10.84 30.38
N VAL A 15 35.43 9.79 30.65
CA VAL A 15 35.59 8.65 29.73
C VAL A 15 34.29 7.85 29.61
N CYS A 16 33.55 7.61 30.70
CA CYS A 16 32.23 6.97 30.65
C CYS A 16 31.22 7.84 29.91
N ALA A 17 31.20 9.17 30.11
CA ALA A 17 30.31 10.07 29.37
C ALA A 17 30.62 10.09 27.85
N LEU A 18 31.90 10.03 27.46
CA LEU A 18 32.31 9.95 26.06
C LEU A 18 31.98 8.60 25.42
N LEU A 19 31.95 7.51 26.19
CA LEU A 19 31.54 6.19 25.70
C LEU A 19 30.01 6.09 25.49
N PHE A 20 29.22 6.87 26.25
CA PHE A 20 27.76 6.93 26.02
C PHE A 20 27.35 7.89 24.89
N LEU A 21 28.19 8.84 24.49
CA LEU A 21 27.96 9.72 23.35
C LEU A 21 28.29 9.09 22.00
N GLY A 22 28.96 7.93 21.99
CA GLY A 22 29.38 7.23 20.76
C GLY A 22 28.41 6.19 20.21
N CYS A 23 27.28 5.92 20.87
CA CYS A 23 26.27 4.93 20.44
C CYS A 23 24.94 5.56 20.05
N ALA A 24 24.93 6.74 19.45
CA ALA A 24 23.90 7.10 18.51
C ALA A 24 24.26 6.45 17.16
N ALA A 25 24.20 5.10 17.08
CA ALA A 25 24.11 4.43 15.81
C ALA A 25 22.86 4.99 15.14
N GLY A 26 23.04 5.83 14.13
CA GLY A 26 21.96 6.27 13.29
C GLY A 26 21.23 5.01 12.86
N ASN A 27 19.92 4.94 13.09
CA ASN A 27 19.13 3.83 12.60
C ASN A 27 19.20 3.91 11.07
N ASP A 28 20.02 3.06 10.45
CA ASP A 28 20.13 2.87 8.99
C ASP A 28 18.88 2.19 8.41
N TYR A 29 17.72 2.37 9.07
CA TYR A 29 16.45 1.88 8.55
C TYR A 29 15.88 2.86 7.52
N PRO A 30 15.36 2.36 6.39
CA PRO A 30 14.76 3.22 5.38
C PRO A 30 13.57 3.98 5.96
N GLU A 31 13.57 5.30 5.80
CA GLU A 31 12.47 6.16 6.28
C GLU A 31 11.22 5.98 5.44
N ASN A 32 11.37 5.68 4.14
CA ASN A 32 10.29 5.51 3.19
C ASN A 32 10.43 4.17 2.47
N ILE A 33 9.30 3.50 2.23
CA ILE A 33 9.24 2.22 1.53
C ILE A 33 8.24 2.34 0.38
N ILE A 34 8.67 2.00 -0.84
CA ILE A 34 7.82 1.87 -2.01
C ILE A 34 7.82 0.41 -2.43
N LEU A 35 6.67 -0.24 -2.34
CA LEU A 35 6.48 -1.64 -2.72
C LEU A 35 5.78 -1.71 -4.09
N PHE A 36 6.44 -2.30 -5.09
CA PHE A 36 5.86 -2.58 -6.40
C PHE A 36 5.41 -4.03 -6.48
N ILE A 37 4.13 -4.25 -6.75
CA ILE A 37 3.55 -5.59 -6.90
C ILE A 37 3.07 -5.76 -8.34
N GLY A 38 3.71 -6.67 -9.07
CA GLY A 38 3.25 -7.12 -10.38
C GLY A 38 2.26 -8.27 -10.21
N ASP A 39 0.97 -7.96 -10.14
CA ASP A 39 -0.09 -8.96 -9.92
C ASP A 39 -0.17 -9.92 -11.11
N GLY A 40 0.03 -11.20 -10.82
CA GLY A 40 0.12 -12.27 -11.81
C GLY A 40 1.36 -12.22 -12.72
N MET A 41 2.33 -11.34 -12.43
CA MET A 41 3.55 -11.19 -13.23
C MET A 41 4.55 -12.30 -12.91
N GLY A 42 4.60 -13.32 -13.72
CA GLY A 42 5.59 -14.40 -13.65
C GLY A 42 6.81 -14.15 -14.54
N VAL A 43 7.75 -15.10 -14.52
CA VAL A 43 9.01 -15.05 -15.32
C VAL A 43 8.75 -14.87 -16.81
N ALA A 44 7.69 -15.47 -17.36
CA ALA A 44 7.32 -15.31 -18.75
C ALA A 44 7.00 -13.86 -19.14
N HIS A 45 6.36 -13.09 -18.26
CA HIS A 45 6.08 -11.65 -18.48
C HIS A 45 7.36 -10.83 -18.47
N ILE A 46 8.30 -11.13 -17.56
CA ILE A 46 9.61 -10.47 -17.47
C ILE A 46 10.40 -10.76 -18.74
N THR A 47 10.43 -12.02 -19.18
CA THR A 47 11.12 -12.45 -20.41
C THR A 47 10.53 -11.76 -21.64
N ALA A 48 9.20 -11.74 -21.78
CA ALA A 48 8.52 -11.06 -22.88
C ALA A 48 8.84 -9.55 -22.91
N GLY A 49 8.82 -8.91 -21.73
CA GLY A 49 9.21 -7.51 -21.61
C GLY A 49 10.66 -7.24 -22.03
N LYS A 50 11.59 -8.14 -21.64
CA LYS A 50 12.99 -8.07 -22.00
C LYS A 50 13.18 -8.21 -23.52
N ILE A 51 12.53 -9.20 -24.14
CA ILE A 51 12.60 -9.43 -25.61
C ILE A 51 12.04 -8.22 -26.36
N ALA A 52 10.90 -7.67 -25.90
CA ALA A 52 10.25 -6.57 -26.60
C ALA A 52 10.99 -5.23 -26.47
N ARG A 53 11.70 -4.97 -25.34
CA ARG A 53 12.32 -3.68 -25.02
C ARG A 53 13.86 -3.69 -25.02
N GLY A 54 14.49 -4.85 -25.09
CA GLY A 54 15.94 -5.02 -24.92
C GLY A 54 16.38 -4.88 -23.45
N ASN A 55 16.14 -3.73 -22.82
CA ASN A 55 16.42 -3.49 -21.40
C ASN A 55 15.15 -3.16 -20.64
N ILE A 56 15.03 -3.68 -19.41
CA ILE A 56 13.90 -3.43 -18.51
C ILE A 56 14.39 -2.90 -17.15
N ASN A 57 13.60 -2.03 -16.53
CA ASN A 57 13.99 -1.41 -15.27
C ASN A 57 14.17 -2.39 -14.11
N LEU A 58 13.58 -3.58 -14.18
CA LEU A 58 13.78 -4.63 -13.17
C LEU A 58 15.24 -5.09 -13.06
N GLU A 59 16.02 -4.99 -14.15
CA GLU A 59 17.46 -5.33 -14.15
C GLU A 59 18.33 -4.34 -13.37
N ARG A 60 17.77 -3.22 -12.94
CA ARG A 60 18.47 -2.20 -12.13
C ARG A 60 18.49 -2.54 -10.65
N PHE A 61 17.67 -3.49 -10.19
CA PHE A 61 17.71 -3.94 -8.80
C PHE A 61 18.98 -4.78 -8.57
N SER A 62 19.77 -4.36 -7.60
CA SER A 62 21.04 -5.03 -7.24
C SER A 62 20.86 -6.25 -6.34
N VAL A 63 19.69 -6.39 -5.72
CA VAL A 63 19.35 -7.50 -4.83
C VAL A 63 18.14 -8.24 -5.38
N MET A 64 18.23 -9.56 -5.43
CA MET A 64 17.16 -10.45 -5.84
C MET A 64 16.96 -11.53 -4.78
N GLY A 65 15.70 -11.89 -4.54
CA GLY A 65 15.32 -12.98 -3.64
C GLY A 65 14.24 -13.87 -4.27
N LEU A 66 14.03 -15.01 -3.66
CA LEU A 66 12.96 -15.95 -4.00
C LEU A 66 12.03 -16.10 -2.79
N VAL A 67 10.74 -16.28 -3.05
CA VAL A 67 9.72 -16.49 -2.04
C VAL A 67 8.79 -17.63 -2.44
N THR A 68 8.33 -18.40 -1.47
CA THR A 68 7.30 -19.41 -1.69
C THR A 68 5.93 -18.76 -1.74
N THR A 69 5.19 -19.00 -2.81
CA THR A 69 3.95 -18.27 -3.11
C THR A 69 2.67 -19.02 -2.72
N HIS A 70 2.72 -20.30 -2.34
CA HIS A 70 1.54 -21.08 -1.97
C HIS A 70 0.75 -20.41 -0.84
N SER A 71 -0.59 -20.49 -0.87
CA SER A 71 -1.47 -20.06 0.23
C SER A 71 -1.50 -21.10 1.36
N ALA A 72 -2.25 -20.84 2.41
CA ALA A 72 -2.34 -21.78 3.53
C ALA A 72 -3.08 -23.08 3.15
N ASP A 73 -4.03 -23.01 2.23
CA ASP A 73 -4.92 -24.10 1.83
C ASP A 73 -4.67 -24.66 0.42
N HIS A 74 -3.85 -23.99 -0.44
CA HIS A 74 -3.61 -24.41 -1.82
C HIS A 74 -2.16 -24.22 -2.23
N LEU A 75 -1.65 -25.15 -3.04
CA LEU A 75 -0.31 -25.04 -3.67
C LEU A 75 -0.24 -23.86 -4.64
N VAL A 76 -1.35 -23.56 -5.33
CA VAL A 76 -1.46 -22.39 -6.21
C VAL A 76 -2.20 -21.30 -5.48
N THR A 77 -1.50 -20.20 -5.21
CA THR A 77 -2.08 -19.00 -4.58
C THR A 77 -2.92 -18.18 -5.57
N GLU A 78 -3.63 -17.21 -5.05
CA GLU A 78 -4.27 -16.15 -5.83
C GLU A 78 -4.02 -14.78 -5.16
N SER A 79 -4.46 -13.69 -5.81
CA SER A 79 -4.08 -12.32 -5.40
C SER A 79 -4.41 -11.99 -3.94
N ALA A 80 -5.54 -12.49 -3.38
CA ALA A 80 -5.95 -12.16 -2.02
C ALA A 80 -5.00 -12.77 -0.98
N ALA A 81 -4.77 -14.08 -1.04
CA ALA A 81 -3.87 -14.76 -0.11
C ALA A 81 -2.41 -14.29 -0.29
N ALA A 82 -1.97 -14.09 -1.54
CA ALA A 82 -0.61 -13.59 -1.81
C ALA A 82 -0.40 -12.17 -1.28
N ALA A 83 -1.35 -11.27 -1.54
CA ALA A 83 -1.26 -9.89 -1.05
C ALA A 83 -1.43 -9.80 0.48
N THR A 84 -2.25 -10.65 1.09
CA THR A 84 -2.33 -10.79 2.54
C THR A 84 -0.96 -11.16 3.13
N ALA A 85 -0.27 -12.13 2.54
CA ALA A 85 1.06 -12.51 3.00
C ALA A 85 2.08 -11.36 2.88
N LEU A 86 2.01 -10.57 1.79
CA LEU A 86 2.84 -9.37 1.62
C LEU A 86 2.48 -8.26 2.62
N ALA A 87 1.19 -8.08 2.90
CA ALA A 87 0.70 -7.01 3.77
C ALA A 87 0.86 -7.29 5.25
N THR A 88 0.85 -8.56 5.68
CA THR A 88 0.77 -8.95 7.09
C THR A 88 1.94 -9.83 7.56
N GLY A 89 2.68 -10.44 6.62
CA GLY A 89 3.71 -11.44 6.93
C GLY A 89 3.15 -12.85 7.20
N TYR A 90 1.84 -13.05 7.11
CA TYR A 90 1.18 -14.34 7.40
C TYR A 90 0.47 -14.89 6.17
N LYS A 91 0.59 -16.21 5.96
CA LYS A 91 -0.21 -16.92 4.95
C LYS A 91 -1.64 -17.10 5.44
N THR A 92 -2.58 -16.97 4.49
CA THR A 92 -4.00 -17.23 4.71
C THR A 92 -4.57 -18.11 3.60
N ASN A 93 -5.84 -18.48 3.72
CA ASN A 93 -6.56 -19.23 2.73
C ASN A 93 -6.81 -18.40 1.45
N ASN A 94 -6.89 -19.05 0.32
CA ASN A 94 -7.28 -18.39 -0.93
C ASN A 94 -8.58 -17.61 -0.72
N ARG A 95 -8.70 -16.43 -1.35
CA ARG A 95 -9.79 -15.47 -1.29
C ARG A 95 -9.87 -14.61 -0.02
N ALA A 96 -9.19 -14.95 1.07
CA ALA A 96 -9.17 -14.16 2.30
C ALA A 96 -8.33 -12.88 2.16
N ILE A 97 -8.80 -11.79 2.74
CA ILE A 97 -8.17 -10.45 2.74
C ILE A 97 -7.76 -10.09 4.16
N SER A 98 -6.48 -10.14 4.44
CA SER A 98 -5.84 -9.75 5.73
C SER A 98 -6.57 -10.28 6.97
N VAL A 99 -7.06 -11.50 6.86
CA VAL A 99 -7.53 -12.32 7.99
C VAL A 99 -6.72 -13.62 8.05
N SER A 100 -6.59 -14.17 9.26
CA SER A 100 -5.93 -15.47 9.49
C SER A 100 -6.75 -16.63 8.90
N VAL A 101 -6.21 -17.83 8.96
CA VAL A 101 -6.95 -19.06 8.60
C VAL A 101 -8.19 -19.26 9.51
N ASN A 102 -8.20 -18.67 10.69
CA ASN A 102 -9.32 -18.67 11.64
C ASN A 102 -10.26 -17.46 11.49
N ARG A 103 -10.12 -16.67 10.43
CA ARG A 103 -10.91 -15.46 10.15
C ARG A 103 -10.67 -14.29 11.12
N GLU A 104 -9.60 -14.28 11.87
CA GLU A 104 -9.22 -13.17 12.75
C GLU A 104 -8.46 -12.10 11.93
N PRO A 105 -8.74 -10.81 12.10
CA PRO A 105 -8.01 -9.73 11.43
C PRO A 105 -6.51 -9.80 11.72
N LEU A 106 -5.69 -9.71 10.67
CA LEU A 106 -4.24 -9.66 10.73
C LEU A 106 -3.78 -8.21 10.51
N LYS A 107 -3.02 -7.68 11.45
CA LYS A 107 -2.51 -6.32 11.34
C LYS A 107 -1.64 -6.13 10.11
N THR A 108 -1.95 -5.12 9.31
CA THR A 108 -1.29 -4.84 8.03
C THR A 108 -0.09 -3.91 8.18
N LEU A 109 0.82 -3.90 7.21
CA LEU A 109 1.93 -2.94 7.14
C LEU A 109 1.44 -1.49 7.18
N PHE A 110 0.26 -1.19 6.60
CA PHE A 110 -0.29 0.16 6.63
C PHE A 110 -0.76 0.56 8.01
N GLU A 111 -1.37 -0.33 8.75
CA GLU A 111 -1.74 -0.09 10.15
C GLU A 111 -0.50 0.12 11.03
N TYR A 112 0.54 -0.69 10.85
CA TYR A 112 1.83 -0.46 11.52
C TYR A 112 2.44 0.90 11.15
N ALA A 113 2.46 1.26 9.87
CA ALA A 113 3.00 2.54 9.42
C ALA A 113 2.22 3.73 9.99
N LYS A 114 0.89 3.64 10.03
CA LYS A 114 0.03 4.69 10.62
C LYS A 114 0.26 4.86 12.12
N GLU A 115 0.46 3.79 12.87
CA GLU A 115 0.82 3.87 14.30
C GLU A 115 2.17 4.56 14.53
N GLN A 116 3.07 4.46 13.56
CA GLN A 116 4.35 5.19 13.57
C GLN A 116 4.26 6.62 12.99
N GLY A 117 3.04 7.14 12.77
CA GLY A 117 2.82 8.48 12.22
C GLY A 117 3.21 8.64 10.76
N LYS A 118 3.42 7.55 10.01
CA LYS A 118 3.81 7.59 8.61
C LYS A 118 2.60 7.77 7.70
N SER A 119 2.81 8.37 6.53
CA SER A 119 1.82 8.39 5.45
C SER A 119 1.75 7.05 4.74
N VAL A 120 0.55 6.65 4.31
CA VAL A 120 0.32 5.41 3.55
C VAL A 120 -0.56 5.67 2.34
N GLY A 121 -0.25 4.99 1.24
CA GLY A 121 -1.00 5.16 0.01
C GLY A 121 -0.92 3.98 -0.94
N VAL A 122 -1.92 3.86 -1.81
CA VAL A 122 -1.93 2.91 -2.92
C VAL A 122 -2.15 3.62 -4.25
N VAL A 123 -1.45 3.13 -5.26
CA VAL A 123 -1.65 3.51 -6.67
C VAL A 123 -1.79 2.23 -7.46
N VAL A 124 -2.95 1.99 -8.04
CA VAL A 124 -3.26 0.75 -8.74
C VAL A 124 -3.96 0.99 -10.08
N THR A 125 -3.82 0.03 -10.98
CA THR A 125 -4.56 0.02 -12.25
C THR A 125 -5.86 -0.80 -12.16
N SER A 126 -6.07 -1.54 -11.09
CA SER A 126 -7.33 -2.20 -10.76
C SER A 126 -8.33 -1.26 -10.08
N SER A 127 -9.47 -1.77 -9.64
CA SER A 127 -10.24 -1.09 -8.60
C SER A 127 -9.46 -1.08 -7.30
N VAL A 128 -9.60 -0.02 -6.50
CA VAL A 128 -8.96 0.06 -5.17
C VAL A 128 -9.52 -0.97 -4.19
N THR A 129 -10.69 -1.55 -4.49
CA THR A 129 -11.32 -2.65 -3.76
C THR A 129 -10.87 -4.03 -4.22
N HIS A 130 -10.00 -4.11 -5.28
CA HIS A 130 -9.42 -5.38 -5.71
C HIS A 130 -8.56 -6.00 -4.62
N ALA A 131 -8.44 -7.31 -4.63
CA ALA A 131 -7.78 -8.07 -3.57
C ALA A 131 -6.39 -7.55 -3.18
N THR A 132 -5.55 -7.23 -4.17
CA THR A 132 -4.16 -6.81 -3.94
C THR A 132 -4.07 -5.51 -3.13
N PRO A 133 -4.69 -4.38 -3.52
CA PRO A 133 -4.67 -3.19 -2.68
C PRO A 133 -5.51 -3.36 -1.41
N ALA A 134 -6.64 -4.09 -1.46
CA ALA A 134 -7.51 -4.30 -0.31
C ALA A 134 -6.78 -4.97 0.86
N ALA A 135 -5.87 -5.89 0.59
CA ALA A 135 -5.10 -6.59 1.63
C ALA A 135 -4.23 -5.67 2.49
N PHE A 136 -3.92 -4.47 2.04
CA PHE A 136 -3.19 -3.47 2.82
C PHE A 136 -4.12 -2.54 3.62
N MET A 137 -5.43 -2.49 3.28
CA MET A 137 -6.36 -1.45 3.72
C MET A 137 -7.62 -1.97 4.43
N ALA A 138 -7.92 -3.27 4.35
CA ALA A 138 -9.18 -3.84 4.81
C ALA A 138 -9.01 -5.30 5.25
N HIS A 139 -10.00 -5.81 5.96
CA HIS A 139 -10.11 -7.20 6.38
C HIS A 139 -11.43 -7.77 5.89
N ALA A 140 -11.39 -8.89 5.18
CA ALA A 140 -12.59 -9.55 4.69
C ALA A 140 -12.37 -11.05 4.55
N ASP A 141 -13.39 -11.83 4.84
CA ASP A 141 -13.36 -13.28 4.69
C ASP A 141 -13.24 -13.72 3.23
N ASP A 142 -13.73 -12.89 2.32
CA ASP A 142 -13.71 -13.18 0.90
C ASP A 142 -13.54 -11.90 0.06
N ARG A 143 -12.64 -11.95 -0.91
CA ARG A 143 -12.34 -10.85 -1.84
C ARG A 143 -13.53 -10.34 -2.66
N SER A 144 -14.61 -11.11 -2.75
CA SER A 144 -15.84 -10.68 -3.44
C SER A 144 -16.64 -9.67 -2.64
N GLN A 145 -16.37 -9.50 -1.34
CA GLN A 145 -17.03 -8.54 -0.46
C GLN A 145 -16.57 -7.08 -0.74
N GLN A 146 -16.52 -6.70 -2.01
CA GLN A 146 -15.97 -5.40 -2.41
C GLN A 146 -16.74 -4.20 -1.87
N ALA A 147 -18.04 -4.35 -1.59
CA ALA A 147 -18.84 -3.29 -0.97
C ALA A 147 -18.41 -3.03 0.50
N ASP A 148 -18.11 -4.09 1.26
CA ASP A 148 -17.62 -3.99 2.64
C ASP A 148 -16.17 -3.52 2.69
N ILE A 149 -15.34 -3.99 1.76
CA ILE A 149 -13.97 -3.50 1.56
C ILE A 149 -13.98 -1.99 1.25
N ALA A 150 -14.87 -1.52 0.36
CA ALA A 150 -15.01 -0.10 0.05
C ALA A 150 -15.40 0.73 1.28
N GLU A 151 -16.25 0.20 2.14
CA GLU A 151 -16.65 0.85 3.39
C GLU A 151 -15.45 1.01 4.33
N GLN A 152 -14.67 -0.06 4.55
CA GLN A 152 -13.46 0.00 5.37
C GLN A 152 -12.46 1.01 4.79
N ILE A 153 -12.23 1.02 3.48
CA ILE A 153 -11.35 1.99 2.81
C ILE A 153 -11.84 3.42 3.01
N ALA A 154 -13.16 3.68 2.86
CA ALA A 154 -13.72 5.01 2.99
C ALA A 154 -13.52 5.61 4.40
N TYR A 155 -13.49 4.77 5.42
CA TYR A 155 -13.27 5.18 6.82
C TYR A 155 -11.84 4.92 7.33
N SER A 156 -10.95 4.34 6.52
CA SER A 156 -9.55 4.11 6.90
C SER A 156 -8.75 5.41 7.02
N THR A 157 -7.56 5.33 7.57
CA THR A 157 -6.63 6.46 7.73
C THR A 157 -5.70 6.67 6.53
N MET A 158 -6.08 6.19 5.34
CA MET A 158 -5.31 6.35 4.10
C MET A 158 -5.07 7.80 3.76
N ASP A 159 -3.87 8.10 3.25
CA ASP A 159 -3.50 9.43 2.78
C ASP A 159 -3.62 9.54 1.25
N VAL A 160 -3.23 8.51 0.51
CA VAL A 160 -3.34 8.48 -0.96
C VAL A 160 -4.06 7.23 -1.43
N LEU A 161 -5.04 7.41 -2.31
CA LEU A 161 -5.87 6.35 -2.89
C LEU A 161 -6.09 6.61 -4.39
N ILE A 162 -5.29 6.02 -5.26
CA ILE A 162 -5.39 6.23 -6.71
C ILE A 162 -5.67 4.90 -7.43
N GLY A 163 -6.74 4.87 -8.23
CA GLY A 163 -7.12 3.70 -9.02
C GLY A 163 -8.52 3.83 -9.60
N GLY A 164 -9.18 2.70 -9.82
CA GLY A 164 -10.58 2.66 -10.23
C GLY A 164 -11.52 2.21 -9.11
N GLY A 165 -12.77 1.91 -9.44
CA GLY A 165 -13.73 1.27 -8.51
C GLY A 165 -14.73 2.22 -7.84
N TRP A 166 -14.95 3.44 -8.36
CA TRP A 166 -15.94 4.38 -7.76
C TRP A 166 -17.35 3.76 -7.64
N SER A 167 -17.68 2.76 -8.45
CA SER A 167 -18.98 2.08 -8.40
C SER A 167 -19.29 1.41 -7.06
N TYR A 168 -18.29 1.09 -6.26
CA TYR A 168 -18.46 0.54 -4.90
C TYR A 168 -18.58 1.64 -3.83
N PHE A 169 -18.43 2.91 -4.19
CA PHE A 169 -18.46 4.04 -3.24
C PHE A 169 -19.72 4.89 -3.34
N VAL A 170 -20.62 4.62 -4.27
CA VAL A 170 -21.85 5.38 -4.50
C VAL A 170 -23.09 4.55 -4.15
N PRO A 171 -24.21 5.18 -3.71
CA PRO A 171 -25.45 4.50 -3.36
C PRO A 171 -25.99 3.62 -4.48
N ALA A 172 -26.73 2.58 -4.15
CA ALA A 172 -27.37 1.68 -5.13
C ALA A 172 -28.23 2.41 -6.17
N ALA A 173 -28.87 3.52 -5.79
CA ALA A 173 -29.67 4.34 -6.71
C ALA A 173 -28.84 5.09 -7.76
N THR A 174 -27.51 5.19 -7.61
CA THR A 174 -26.64 5.88 -8.56
C THR A 174 -26.39 5.00 -9.79
N PRO A 175 -26.60 5.50 -11.03
CA PRO A 175 -26.28 4.74 -12.24
C PRO A 175 -24.84 4.23 -12.24
N GLY A 176 -24.64 2.94 -12.50
CA GLY A 176 -23.32 2.29 -12.49
C GLY A 176 -22.85 1.84 -11.12
N SER A 177 -23.62 2.04 -10.04
CA SER A 177 -23.32 1.52 -8.72
C SER A 177 -23.28 -0.02 -8.72
N LYS A 178 -22.36 -0.58 -7.95
CA LYS A 178 -22.30 -2.01 -7.62
C LYS A 178 -22.69 -2.31 -6.17
N ARG A 179 -23.11 -1.29 -5.42
CA ARG A 179 -23.65 -1.47 -4.07
C ARG A 179 -25.10 -1.90 -4.12
N LYS A 180 -25.55 -2.58 -3.06
CA LYS A 180 -26.95 -2.97 -2.87
C LYS A 180 -27.64 -2.13 -1.79
N ASP A 181 -26.89 -1.27 -1.10
CA ASP A 181 -27.37 -0.36 -0.06
C ASP A 181 -27.36 1.10 -0.54
N GLN A 182 -27.81 2.02 0.30
CA GLN A 182 -27.87 3.45 0.00
C GLN A 182 -26.70 4.24 0.61
N LYS A 183 -25.61 3.58 1.03
CA LYS A 183 -24.43 4.25 1.60
C LYS A 183 -23.71 5.06 0.54
N ASN A 184 -23.43 6.33 0.85
CA ASN A 184 -22.62 7.23 0.02
C ASN A 184 -21.20 7.34 0.58
N LEU A 185 -20.36 6.37 0.27
CA LEU A 185 -18.97 6.34 0.73
C LEU A 185 -18.09 7.38 0.03
N LEU A 186 -18.50 7.82 -1.16
CA LEU A 186 -17.83 8.91 -1.86
C LEU A 186 -17.96 10.23 -1.10
N ALA A 187 -19.13 10.50 -0.49
CA ALA A 187 -19.31 11.64 0.40
C ALA A 187 -18.44 11.53 1.67
N ALA A 188 -18.32 10.34 2.24
CA ALA A 188 -17.43 10.08 3.37
C ALA A 188 -15.95 10.34 3.02
N LEU A 189 -15.48 9.94 1.84
CA LEU A 189 -14.14 10.28 1.37
C LEU A 189 -13.95 11.80 1.20
N LYS A 190 -14.93 12.48 0.56
CA LYS A 190 -14.89 13.94 0.32
C LYS A 190 -14.84 14.77 1.58
N SER A 191 -15.35 14.29 2.71
CA SER A 191 -15.26 14.98 4.00
C SER A 191 -13.86 14.95 4.61
N ARG A 192 -12.96 14.12 4.08
CA ARG A 192 -11.63 13.85 4.66
C ARG A 192 -10.47 14.24 3.74
N MET A 193 -10.69 14.19 2.44
CA MET A 193 -9.66 14.48 1.43
C MET A 193 -10.28 14.91 0.11
N PRO A 194 -9.55 15.61 -0.77
CA PRO A 194 -9.96 15.84 -2.15
C PRO A 194 -10.26 14.53 -2.87
N VAL A 195 -11.38 14.47 -3.59
CA VAL A 195 -11.78 13.30 -4.38
C VAL A 195 -11.91 13.67 -5.85
N ILE A 196 -11.16 12.98 -6.70
CA ILE A 196 -11.09 13.16 -8.14
C ILE A 196 -11.71 11.95 -8.83
N LEU A 197 -12.55 12.18 -9.82
CA LEU A 197 -13.22 11.13 -10.58
C LEU A 197 -12.86 11.15 -12.08
N THR A 198 -12.09 12.14 -12.52
CA THR A 198 -11.67 12.30 -13.92
C THR A 198 -10.20 12.66 -14.03
N GLU A 199 -9.56 12.26 -15.11
CA GLU A 199 -8.12 12.44 -15.34
C GLU A 199 -7.69 13.91 -15.45
N ASP A 200 -8.49 14.73 -16.12
CA ASP A 200 -8.19 16.17 -16.29
C ASP A 200 -7.96 16.87 -14.97
N LYS A 201 -8.74 16.50 -13.95
CA LYS A 201 -8.61 17.05 -12.59
C LYS A 201 -7.41 16.50 -11.84
N LEU A 202 -6.97 15.28 -12.16
CA LEU A 202 -5.79 14.69 -11.52
C LEU A 202 -4.53 15.48 -11.91
N SER A 203 -4.36 15.79 -13.20
CA SER A 203 -3.22 16.58 -13.67
C SER A 203 -3.15 17.97 -13.04
N ALA A 204 -4.30 18.59 -12.79
CA ALA A 204 -4.39 19.88 -12.10
C ALA A 204 -4.04 19.76 -10.58
N SER A 205 -4.34 18.63 -9.94
CA SER A 205 -4.06 18.43 -8.51
C SER A 205 -2.61 18.09 -8.18
N LEU A 206 -1.80 17.70 -9.19
CA LEU A 206 -0.36 17.45 -9.04
C LEU A 206 0.43 18.68 -8.57
N HIS A 207 -0.13 19.87 -8.70
CA HIS A 207 0.50 21.13 -8.32
C HIS A 207 -0.04 21.69 -6.99
N ALA A 208 -1.00 21.00 -6.39
CA ALA A 208 -1.53 21.39 -5.09
C ALA A 208 -0.73 20.68 -3.97
N ASP A 209 -0.34 21.39 -2.95
CA ASP A 209 0.34 20.86 -1.76
C ASP A 209 -0.65 20.02 -0.91
N ASN A 210 -1.25 19.02 -1.54
CA ASN A 210 -2.24 18.14 -0.94
C ASN A 210 -1.52 16.90 -0.38
N ARG A 211 -1.41 16.82 0.94
CA ARG A 211 -0.90 15.63 1.63
C ARG A 211 -1.86 14.42 1.60
N LYS A 212 -3.08 14.60 1.08
CA LYS A 212 -4.11 13.55 0.98
C LYS A 212 -4.88 13.68 -0.32
N LEU A 213 -5.13 12.56 -1.00
CA LEU A 213 -5.82 12.52 -2.28
C LEU A 213 -6.50 11.19 -2.51
N ALA A 214 -7.76 11.19 -2.94
CA ALA A 214 -8.40 10.03 -3.54
C ALA A 214 -8.73 10.31 -5.01
N ALA A 215 -8.27 9.46 -5.93
CA ALA A 215 -8.59 9.52 -7.35
C ALA A 215 -9.18 8.18 -7.80
N LEU A 216 -10.50 8.13 -7.99
CA LEU A 216 -11.24 6.95 -8.43
C LEU A 216 -11.67 7.13 -9.88
N LEU A 217 -10.76 6.89 -10.82
CA LEU A 217 -10.83 7.35 -12.22
C LEU A 217 -11.70 6.49 -13.14
N SER A 218 -12.26 5.38 -12.65
CA SER A 218 -13.08 4.45 -13.43
C SER A 218 -14.11 3.75 -12.53
N SER A 219 -15.19 3.26 -13.09
CA SER A 219 -16.20 2.46 -12.36
C SER A 219 -15.68 1.12 -11.88
N GLY A 220 -14.80 0.48 -12.66
CA GLY A 220 -14.09 -0.76 -12.35
C GLY A 220 -12.59 -0.54 -12.26
N GLY A 221 -11.78 -1.45 -12.82
CA GLY A 221 -10.36 -1.19 -13.05
C GLY A 221 -10.15 -0.08 -14.09
N LEU A 222 -8.97 0.53 -14.11
CA LEU A 222 -8.59 1.49 -15.15
C LEU A 222 -8.52 0.78 -16.52
N PRO A 223 -8.73 1.47 -17.63
CA PRO A 223 -8.50 0.92 -18.96
C PRO A 223 -7.10 0.33 -19.11
N LYS A 224 -6.90 -0.55 -20.08
CA LYS A 224 -5.55 -1.09 -20.40
C LYS A 224 -4.60 0.05 -20.73
N ALA A 225 -3.31 -0.16 -20.51
CA ALA A 225 -2.29 0.86 -20.76
C ALA A 225 -2.30 1.40 -22.21
N ALA A 226 -2.70 0.57 -23.18
CA ALA A 226 -2.83 0.97 -24.59
C ALA A 226 -4.08 1.82 -24.87
N ASP A 227 -5.07 1.81 -23.98
CA ASP A 227 -6.39 2.41 -24.17
C ASP A 227 -6.60 3.65 -23.29
N ARG A 228 -5.54 4.20 -22.70
CA ARG A 228 -5.59 5.37 -21.82
C ARG A 228 -4.45 6.34 -22.09
N ASP A 229 -4.71 7.61 -21.90
CA ASP A 229 -3.75 8.69 -22.20
C ASP A 229 -2.72 8.94 -21.07
N TYR A 230 -2.82 8.22 -19.95
CA TYR A 230 -1.95 8.36 -18.80
C TYR A 230 -1.32 7.03 -18.40
N SER A 231 -0.09 7.09 -17.92
CA SER A 231 0.68 5.93 -17.46
C SER A 231 0.56 5.71 -15.95
N LEU A 232 0.88 4.51 -15.49
CA LEU A 232 1.04 4.23 -14.05
C LEU A 232 2.11 5.13 -13.42
N THR A 233 3.17 5.47 -14.18
CA THR A 233 4.21 6.41 -13.73
C THR A 233 3.65 7.79 -13.42
N GLN A 234 2.76 8.32 -14.26
CA GLN A 234 2.11 9.60 -13.99
C GLN A 234 1.22 9.52 -12.77
N LEU A 235 0.43 8.45 -12.62
CA LEU A 235 -0.39 8.21 -11.41
C LEU A 235 0.46 8.15 -10.15
N THR A 236 1.61 7.45 -10.19
CA THR A 236 2.50 7.32 -9.03
C THR A 236 3.18 8.65 -8.69
N ARG A 237 3.46 9.49 -9.67
CA ARG A 237 3.99 10.85 -9.42
C ARG A 237 2.97 11.80 -8.83
N SER A 238 1.67 11.48 -8.95
CA SER A 238 0.56 12.24 -8.36
C SER A 238 0.32 11.90 -6.88
N ALA A 239 0.89 10.80 -6.43
CA ALA A 239 0.79 10.27 -5.07
C ALA A 239 1.85 10.90 -4.15
#